data_f3d3bac970d41131220d7c023403ba01
#
_entry.id   f3d3bac970d41131220d7c023403ba01
#
_cell.length_a   1.000
_cell.length_b   1.000
_cell.length_c   1.000
_cell.angle_alpha   90.00
_cell.angle_beta   90.00
_cell.angle_gamma   90.00
#
_symmetry.space_group_name_H-M   'P 1'
#
loop_
_entity.id
_entity.type
_entity.pdbx_description
1 polymer ?
#
loop_
_entity_poly.entity_id
_entity_poly.type
_entity_poly.pdbx_seq_one_letter_code
_entity_poly.pdbx_strand_id
1 'polypeptide(L)'
;MKIKKVISLLCTAAMLLAVPAGNVYAGAEDQSVVVTMPTTSEPESGFDPAYGWGAGEHVHEPLIQSTLVRTTKDLGIENDLATEYSCSDDGLTWTVKIRDDVKFTDGEPLTASDVAFTFNTCRDESSVNDFTMLKEAVAVDDTTVEFHMNEPYSIWPYTMAIVGIVPEHAYDENYGQNPIGSGRYIMKQWDKGQQVIFEANPDYYGEEPKIKKLTVLFMEEDAAMAAAMSRDR
;
A
#
# COMPACT_ATOMS: atom_id res chain seq x y z
N MET A 1 69.15 31.72 -0.38
CA MET A 1 68.00 31.79 0.52
C MET A 1 66.87 30.96 -0.14
N LYS A 2 66.60 29.78 0.38
CA LYS A 2 65.70 28.79 -0.26
C LYS A 2 64.29 28.94 0.29
N ILE A 3 63.35 29.28 -0.57
CA ILE A 3 61.94 29.33 -0.25
C ILE A 3 61.34 27.94 -0.50
N LYS A 4 60.93 27.29 0.57
CA LYS A 4 60.20 26.01 0.53
C LYS A 4 58.74 26.30 0.22
N LYS A 5 58.25 25.80 -0.91
CA LYS A 5 56.83 25.72 -1.21
C LYS A 5 56.21 24.58 -0.39
N VAL A 6 55.26 24.94 0.48
CA VAL A 6 54.41 23.95 1.16
C VAL A 6 53.19 23.74 0.26
N ILE A 7 53.09 22.56 -0.33
CA ILE A 7 51.88 22.12 -1.05
C ILE A 7 50.97 21.47 0.00
N SER A 8 49.88 22.16 0.30
CA SER A 8 48.81 21.60 1.11
C SER A 8 47.99 20.65 0.24
N LEU A 9 48.06 19.37 0.51
CA LEU A 9 47.24 18.33 -0.11
C LEU A 9 45.95 18.23 0.70
N LEU A 10 44.86 18.86 0.20
CA LEU A 10 43.53 18.61 0.71
C LEU A 10 43.09 17.22 0.24
N CYS A 11 43.18 16.25 1.11
CA CYS A 11 42.53 14.96 0.93
C CYS A 11 41.05 15.15 1.25
N THR A 12 40.25 15.35 0.23
CA THR A 12 38.80 15.14 0.32
C THR A 12 38.59 13.62 0.44
N ALA A 13 38.39 13.14 1.66
CA ALA A 13 37.91 11.78 1.89
C ALA A 13 36.45 11.72 1.46
N ALA A 14 36.23 11.33 0.23
CA ALA A 14 34.91 10.81 -0.18
C ALA A 14 34.73 9.49 0.59
N MET A 15 33.92 9.54 1.66
CA MET A 15 33.39 8.31 2.24
C MET A 15 32.37 7.74 1.23
N LEU A 16 32.86 6.90 0.34
CA LEU A 16 32.04 5.88 -0.27
C LEU A 16 31.59 4.97 0.89
N LEU A 17 30.38 5.15 1.34
CA LEU A 17 29.65 4.10 2.06
C LEU A 17 29.47 2.97 1.04
N ALA A 18 30.42 2.07 0.98
CA ALA A 18 30.23 0.77 0.36
C ALA A 18 29.12 0.10 1.16
N VAL A 19 27.89 0.16 0.64
CA VAL A 19 26.85 -0.75 1.07
C VAL A 19 27.38 -2.14 0.72
N PRO A 20 27.69 -2.99 1.70
CA PRO A 20 28.09 -4.35 1.38
C PRO A 20 26.90 -4.96 0.63
N ALA A 21 27.17 -5.57 -0.53
CA ALA A 21 26.22 -6.45 -1.19
C ALA A 21 25.90 -7.57 -0.19
N GLY A 22 24.93 -7.30 0.68
CA GLY A 22 24.57 -8.17 1.78
C GLY A 22 23.84 -9.37 1.23
N ASN A 23 24.38 -10.52 1.47
CA ASN A 23 23.68 -11.77 1.38
C ASN A 23 22.37 -11.62 2.15
N VAL A 24 21.25 -12.00 1.53
CA VAL A 24 19.99 -12.22 2.24
C VAL A 24 20.22 -13.44 3.14
N TYR A 25 20.77 -13.20 4.32
CA TYR A 25 20.69 -14.16 5.40
C TYR A 25 19.33 -13.93 6.07
N ALA A 26 18.40 -14.85 5.85
CA ALA A 26 17.27 -15.04 6.73
C ALA A 26 17.80 -15.59 8.06
N GLY A 27 18.41 -14.71 8.85
CA GLY A 27 18.73 -15.00 10.25
C GLY A 27 17.46 -14.81 11.06
N ALA A 28 17.17 -15.71 11.98
CA ALA A 28 15.96 -15.77 12.78
C ALA A 28 15.76 -14.56 13.74
N GLU A 29 16.61 -13.55 13.70
CA GLU A 29 16.54 -12.37 14.58
C GLU A 29 16.38 -11.02 13.86
N ASP A 30 16.58 -10.96 12.53
CA ASP A 30 16.37 -9.73 11.76
C ASP A 30 15.37 -9.98 10.64
N GLN A 31 14.08 -9.82 10.99
CA GLN A 31 12.96 -10.02 10.07
C GLN A 31 12.80 -8.82 9.13
N SER A 32 13.90 -8.34 8.58
CA SER A 32 13.93 -7.24 7.63
C SER A 32 14.19 -7.76 6.21
N VAL A 33 13.51 -7.15 5.24
CA VAL A 33 13.66 -7.44 3.81
C VAL A 33 13.90 -6.13 3.08
N VAL A 34 14.83 -6.16 2.14
CA VAL A 34 15.06 -5.07 1.19
C VAL A 34 14.67 -5.55 -0.20
N VAL A 35 13.77 -4.83 -0.84
CA VAL A 35 13.32 -5.05 -2.22
C VAL A 35 13.83 -3.91 -3.08
N THR A 36 14.32 -4.21 -4.27
CA THR A 36 14.73 -3.20 -5.24
C THR A 36 13.72 -3.16 -6.37
N MET A 37 13.22 -1.98 -6.70
CA MET A 37 12.27 -1.74 -7.77
C MET A 37 12.79 -0.63 -8.72
N PRO A 38 12.37 -0.61 -9.98
CA PRO A 38 12.64 0.53 -10.87
C PRO A 38 12.02 1.81 -10.31
N THR A 39 12.63 2.97 -10.57
CA THR A 39 12.08 4.29 -10.19
C THR A 39 10.72 4.54 -10.80
N THR A 40 10.42 3.94 -11.95
CA THR A 40 9.10 3.98 -12.61
C THR A 40 7.99 3.25 -11.84
N SER A 41 8.35 2.45 -10.83
CA SER A 41 7.39 1.78 -9.94
C SER A 41 7.06 2.59 -8.69
N GLU A 42 7.72 3.75 -8.49
CA GLU A 42 7.37 4.64 -7.39
C GLU A 42 6.03 5.31 -7.67
N PRO A 43 5.08 5.33 -6.69
CA PRO A 43 3.79 5.97 -6.91
C PRO A 43 3.94 7.48 -7.03
N GLU A 44 3.54 8.06 -8.18
CA GLU A 44 3.66 9.49 -8.44
C GLU A 44 2.81 10.33 -7.48
N SER A 45 1.57 9.88 -7.22
CA SER A 45 0.60 10.57 -6.37
C SER A 45 0.64 10.11 -4.91
N GLY A 46 1.52 9.17 -4.58
CA GLY A 46 1.62 8.60 -3.23
C GLY A 46 0.76 7.36 -3.04
N PHE A 47 0.58 6.99 -1.78
CA PHE A 47 -0.10 5.76 -1.38
C PHE A 47 -1.60 6.00 -1.12
N ASP A 48 -2.26 6.66 -2.07
CA ASP A 48 -3.69 6.96 -2.03
C ASP A 48 -4.45 6.08 -3.03
N PRO A 49 -5.38 5.22 -2.56
CA PRO A 49 -6.14 4.32 -3.44
C PRO A 49 -6.99 5.02 -4.50
N ALA A 50 -7.34 6.29 -4.31
CA ALA A 50 -8.12 7.04 -5.29
C ALA A 50 -7.26 7.54 -6.47
N TYR A 51 -6.01 7.92 -6.21
CA TYR A 51 -5.16 8.55 -7.23
C TYR A 51 -3.94 7.73 -7.61
N GLY A 52 -3.43 6.94 -6.69
CA GLY A 52 -2.10 6.46 -6.78
C GLY A 52 -1.99 4.99 -7.01
N TRP A 53 -1.31 4.66 -8.08
CA TRP A 53 -0.85 3.33 -8.28
C TRP A 53 0.53 3.42 -8.91
N GLY A 54 1.51 2.96 -8.20
CA GLY A 54 2.77 2.60 -8.81
C GLY A 54 2.57 1.40 -9.74
N ALA A 55 3.42 1.22 -10.74
CA ALA A 55 3.36 0.06 -11.62
C ALA A 55 3.45 -1.22 -10.78
N GLY A 56 2.40 -2.05 -10.82
CA GLY A 56 2.33 -3.34 -10.13
C GLY A 56 1.56 -3.36 -8.81
N GLU A 57 1.08 -2.25 -8.29
CA GLU A 57 0.28 -2.23 -7.07
C GLU A 57 -1.12 -2.84 -7.25
N HIS A 58 -1.64 -2.85 -8.48
CA HIS A 58 -2.95 -3.39 -8.80
C HIS A 58 -3.12 -4.91 -8.65
N VAL A 59 -2.03 -5.64 -8.54
CA VAL A 59 -2.07 -7.10 -8.48
C VAL A 59 -1.85 -7.65 -7.09
N HIS A 60 -1.66 -6.78 -6.10
CA HIS A 60 -1.30 -7.18 -4.75
C HIS A 60 -2.19 -6.50 -3.72
N GLU A 61 -2.36 -7.16 -2.59
CA GLU A 61 -3.00 -6.57 -1.43
C GLU A 61 -2.24 -5.30 -1.03
N PRO A 62 -2.95 -4.18 -0.77
CA PRO A 62 -2.32 -2.99 -0.21
C PRO A 62 -1.57 -3.33 1.08
N LEU A 63 -0.42 -2.71 1.28
CA LEU A 63 0.36 -2.92 2.51
C LEU A 63 -0.16 -2.08 3.67
N ILE A 64 -0.61 -0.87 3.38
CA ILE A 64 -0.98 0.15 4.37
C ILE A 64 -2.45 0.08 4.72
N GLN A 65 -3.30 -0.05 3.70
CA GLN A 65 -4.74 -0.15 3.86
C GLN A 65 -5.18 -1.62 3.86
N SER A 66 -6.35 -1.90 4.41
CA SER A 66 -7.04 -3.18 4.26
C SER A 66 -8.15 -3.06 3.22
N THR A 67 -8.50 -4.18 2.59
CA THR A 67 -9.57 -4.27 1.60
C THR A 67 -10.79 -5.00 2.18
N LEU A 68 -11.94 -4.89 1.55
CA LEU A 68 -13.14 -5.61 2.02
C LEU A 68 -12.99 -7.12 1.87
N VAL A 69 -12.43 -7.55 0.75
CA VAL A 69 -12.17 -8.95 0.44
C VAL A 69 -10.79 -9.07 -0.19
N ARG A 70 -10.25 -10.27 -0.28
CA ARG A 70 -8.94 -10.54 -0.91
C ARG A 70 -9.07 -11.58 -2.02
N THR A 71 -8.17 -11.51 -2.99
CA THR A 71 -8.05 -12.57 -3.98
C THR A 71 -7.15 -13.69 -3.46
N THR A 72 -7.58 -14.93 -3.68
CA THR A 72 -6.78 -16.12 -3.37
C THR A 72 -5.83 -16.46 -4.52
N LYS A 73 -4.86 -17.36 -4.25
CA LYS A 73 -3.93 -17.85 -5.29
C LYS A 73 -4.63 -18.53 -6.46
N ASP A 74 -5.82 -19.05 -6.24
CA ASP A 74 -6.63 -19.72 -7.26
C ASP A 74 -7.64 -18.75 -7.92
N LEU A 75 -7.42 -17.44 -7.75
CA LEU A 75 -8.28 -16.36 -8.27
C LEU A 75 -9.70 -16.38 -7.67
N GLY A 76 -9.90 -17.04 -6.54
CA GLY A 76 -11.12 -16.94 -5.76
C GLY A 76 -11.14 -15.67 -4.92
N ILE A 77 -12.23 -15.44 -4.23
CA ILE A 77 -12.42 -14.32 -3.29
C ILE A 77 -12.59 -14.88 -1.88
N GLU A 78 -11.89 -14.30 -0.92
CA GLU A 78 -12.07 -14.55 0.51
C GLU A 78 -12.31 -13.26 1.28
N ASN A 79 -13.01 -13.36 2.40
CA ASN A 79 -13.29 -12.20 3.25
C ASN A 79 -12.01 -11.68 3.91
N ASP A 80 -11.95 -10.34 4.11
CA ASP A 80 -10.92 -9.66 4.91
C ASP A 80 -11.59 -8.72 5.93
N LEU A 81 -11.83 -7.44 5.58
CA LEU A 81 -12.68 -6.60 6.43
C LEU A 81 -14.14 -7.05 6.40
N ALA A 82 -14.62 -7.52 5.26
CA ALA A 82 -15.95 -8.08 5.15
C ALA A 82 -16.06 -9.40 5.94
N THR A 83 -17.16 -9.54 6.67
CA THR A 83 -17.59 -10.80 7.30
C THR A 83 -18.53 -11.57 6.41
N GLU A 84 -19.38 -10.86 5.68
CA GLU A 84 -20.27 -11.41 4.65
C GLU A 84 -20.58 -10.34 3.59
N TYR A 85 -20.93 -10.79 2.41
CA TYR A 85 -21.49 -9.93 1.37
C TYR A 85 -22.51 -10.68 0.51
N SER A 86 -23.45 -9.95 -0.05
CA SER A 86 -24.49 -10.49 -0.93
C SER A 86 -24.90 -9.46 -1.98
N CYS A 87 -25.45 -9.97 -3.08
CA CYS A 87 -26.03 -9.15 -4.14
C CYS A 87 -27.52 -9.37 -4.18
N SER A 88 -28.28 -8.30 -4.41
CA SER A 88 -29.73 -8.37 -4.65
C SER A 88 -30.04 -9.15 -5.94
N ASP A 89 -31.26 -9.70 -6.02
CA ASP A 89 -31.70 -10.51 -7.17
C ASP A 89 -31.64 -9.77 -8.52
N ASP A 90 -31.82 -8.45 -8.49
CA ASP A 90 -31.71 -7.59 -9.68
C ASP A 90 -30.25 -7.19 -10.02
N GLY A 91 -29.29 -7.55 -9.15
CA GLY A 91 -27.87 -7.24 -9.34
C GLY A 91 -27.50 -5.79 -9.10
N LEU A 92 -28.39 -4.96 -8.55
CA LEU A 92 -28.21 -3.51 -8.42
C LEU A 92 -27.74 -3.06 -7.03
N THR A 93 -27.78 -3.95 -6.03
CA THR A 93 -27.31 -3.61 -4.68
C THR A 93 -26.43 -4.71 -4.13
N TRP A 94 -25.22 -4.35 -3.75
CA TRP A 94 -24.34 -5.21 -2.97
C TRP A 94 -24.36 -4.75 -1.52
N THR A 95 -24.76 -5.64 -0.61
CA THR A 95 -24.72 -5.40 0.83
C THR A 95 -23.51 -6.12 1.41
N VAL A 96 -22.69 -5.39 2.16
CA VAL A 96 -21.47 -5.90 2.79
C VAL A 96 -21.52 -5.60 4.28
N LYS A 97 -21.31 -6.63 5.09
CA LYS A 97 -21.08 -6.45 6.53
C LYS A 97 -19.59 -6.54 6.81
N ILE A 98 -19.10 -5.60 7.57
CA ILE A 98 -17.71 -5.56 8.00
C ILE A 98 -17.56 -5.94 9.48
N ARG A 99 -16.36 -6.32 9.87
CA ARG A 99 -15.99 -6.55 11.26
C ARG A 99 -15.95 -5.23 12.04
N ASP A 100 -16.11 -5.30 13.35
CA ASP A 100 -16.21 -4.16 14.27
C ASP A 100 -15.00 -4.00 15.20
N ASP A 101 -13.96 -4.83 15.01
CA ASP A 101 -12.78 -4.89 15.86
C ASP A 101 -11.52 -4.31 15.20
N VAL A 102 -11.65 -3.65 14.04
CA VAL A 102 -10.54 -3.07 13.29
C VAL A 102 -10.36 -1.60 13.64
N LYS A 103 -9.09 -1.20 13.78
CA LYS A 103 -8.70 0.20 13.97
C LYS A 103 -7.70 0.62 12.90
N PHE A 104 -7.73 1.90 12.59
CA PHE A 104 -6.64 2.55 11.88
C PHE A 104 -5.41 2.70 12.77
N THR A 105 -4.26 2.97 12.16
CA THR A 105 -2.98 3.11 12.86
C THR A 105 -2.87 4.32 13.79
N ASP A 106 -3.83 5.24 13.75
CA ASP A 106 -4.00 6.36 14.69
C ASP A 106 -4.89 5.99 15.89
N GLY A 107 -5.50 4.79 15.87
CA GLY A 107 -6.31 4.25 16.97
C GLY A 107 -7.81 4.43 16.81
N GLU A 108 -8.28 5.20 15.82
CA GLU A 108 -9.71 5.37 15.54
C GLU A 108 -10.29 4.09 14.92
N PRO A 109 -11.55 3.74 15.22
CA PRO A 109 -12.21 2.57 14.67
C PRO A 109 -12.47 2.73 13.16
N LEU A 110 -12.32 1.62 12.40
CA LEU A 110 -12.76 1.55 11.02
C LEU A 110 -14.23 1.16 10.98
N THR A 111 -15.05 1.95 10.29
CA THR A 111 -16.50 1.78 10.21
C THR A 111 -16.99 1.71 8.76
N ALA A 112 -18.25 1.38 8.58
CA ALA A 112 -18.90 1.41 7.26
C ALA A 112 -18.94 2.81 6.64
N SER A 113 -18.84 3.89 7.44
CA SER A 113 -18.70 5.26 6.93
C SER A 113 -17.40 5.43 6.16
N ASP A 114 -16.28 4.92 6.68
CA ASP A 114 -14.98 4.98 5.99
C ASP A 114 -15.00 4.19 4.68
N VAL A 115 -15.70 3.05 4.68
CA VAL A 115 -15.89 2.25 3.45
C VAL A 115 -16.69 3.04 2.42
N ALA A 116 -17.84 3.59 2.81
CA ALA A 116 -18.69 4.37 1.92
C ALA A 116 -17.97 5.62 1.40
N PHE A 117 -17.26 6.33 2.29
CA PHE A 117 -16.41 7.46 1.93
C PHE A 117 -15.37 7.08 0.89
N THR A 118 -14.59 6.01 1.14
CA THR A 118 -13.53 5.55 0.24
C THR A 118 -14.05 5.27 -1.16
N PHE A 119 -15.12 4.48 -1.28
CA PHE A 119 -15.64 4.10 -2.60
C PHE A 119 -16.30 5.27 -3.34
N ASN A 120 -16.97 6.19 -2.63
CA ASN A 120 -17.50 7.41 -3.24
C ASN A 120 -16.38 8.33 -3.72
N THR A 121 -15.31 8.50 -2.93
CA THR A 121 -14.12 9.26 -3.34
C THR A 121 -13.47 8.64 -4.57
N CYS A 122 -13.27 7.32 -4.59
CA CYS A 122 -12.74 6.62 -5.75
C CYS A 122 -13.64 6.80 -6.99
N ARG A 123 -14.96 6.74 -6.84
CA ARG A 123 -15.91 6.98 -7.95
C ARG A 123 -15.77 8.38 -8.51
N ASP A 124 -15.62 9.38 -7.66
CA ASP A 124 -15.66 10.78 -8.08
C ASP A 124 -14.29 11.27 -8.59
N GLU A 125 -13.20 10.71 -8.08
CA GLU A 125 -11.86 11.26 -8.27
C GLU A 125 -10.86 10.30 -8.94
N SER A 126 -11.13 8.97 -8.99
CA SER A 126 -10.16 8.05 -9.55
C SER A 126 -9.97 8.23 -11.05
N SER A 127 -8.70 8.39 -11.44
CA SER A 127 -8.30 8.41 -12.85
C SER A 127 -7.68 7.08 -13.31
N VAL A 128 -7.51 6.12 -12.40
CA VAL A 128 -6.81 4.85 -12.65
C VAL A 128 -7.73 3.65 -12.67
N ASN A 129 -8.83 3.69 -11.94
CA ASN A 129 -9.84 2.63 -11.90
C ASN A 129 -11.18 3.13 -12.41
N ASP A 130 -11.91 2.27 -13.10
CA ASP A 130 -13.25 2.55 -13.58
C ASP A 130 -14.28 2.22 -12.50
N PHE A 131 -14.92 3.25 -11.95
CA PHE A 131 -16.03 3.16 -10.99
C PHE A 131 -17.38 3.58 -11.59
N THR A 132 -17.48 3.69 -12.90
CA THR A 132 -18.75 4.13 -13.57
C THR A 132 -19.94 3.24 -13.25
N MET A 133 -19.68 1.97 -12.85
CA MET A 133 -20.71 1.04 -12.41
C MET A 133 -21.28 1.40 -11.04
N LEU A 134 -20.54 2.08 -10.19
CA LEU A 134 -20.96 2.48 -8.86
C LEU A 134 -21.77 3.78 -8.94
N LYS A 135 -23.04 3.72 -8.52
CA LYS A 135 -23.87 4.92 -8.35
C LYS A 135 -23.51 5.64 -7.06
N GLU A 136 -23.50 4.89 -5.96
CA GLU A 136 -23.14 5.39 -4.63
C GLU A 136 -22.85 4.24 -3.66
N ALA A 137 -22.03 4.53 -2.64
CA ALA A 137 -21.87 3.68 -1.48
C ALA A 137 -22.49 4.38 -0.26
N VAL A 138 -23.26 3.64 0.54
CA VAL A 138 -24.03 4.16 1.69
C VAL A 138 -23.74 3.33 2.92
N ALA A 139 -23.28 3.95 4.01
CA ALA A 139 -23.24 3.31 5.31
C ALA A 139 -24.66 3.23 5.88
N VAL A 140 -25.16 2.02 6.09
CA VAL A 140 -26.49 1.77 6.67
C VAL A 140 -26.45 1.86 8.18
N ASP A 141 -25.38 1.34 8.75
CA ASP A 141 -25.02 1.42 10.17
C ASP A 141 -23.46 1.34 10.28
N ASP A 142 -22.91 1.25 11.50
CA ASP A 142 -21.47 1.26 11.72
C ASP A 142 -20.74 0.08 11.07
N THR A 143 -21.43 -1.01 10.75
CA THR A 143 -20.85 -2.25 10.21
C THR A 143 -21.45 -2.71 8.89
N THR A 144 -22.42 -1.99 8.35
CA THR A 144 -23.10 -2.38 7.10
C THR A 144 -22.99 -1.27 6.07
N VAL A 145 -22.47 -1.62 4.89
CA VAL A 145 -22.41 -0.74 3.72
C VAL A 145 -23.20 -1.34 2.56
N GLU A 146 -23.93 -0.51 1.83
CA GLU A 146 -24.59 -0.85 0.57
C GLU A 146 -23.91 -0.11 -0.58
N PHE A 147 -23.60 -0.86 -1.63
CA PHE A 147 -23.13 -0.33 -2.91
C PHE A 147 -24.27 -0.39 -3.90
N HIS A 148 -24.79 0.75 -4.29
CA HIS A 148 -25.83 0.87 -5.31
C HIS A 148 -25.18 1.00 -6.68
N MET A 149 -25.54 0.12 -7.60
CA MET A 149 -24.97 0.03 -8.93
C MET A 149 -25.85 0.73 -9.97
N ASN A 150 -25.26 1.30 -11.01
CA ASN A 150 -25.98 1.87 -12.17
C ASN A 150 -26.57 0.77 -13.06
N GLU A 151 -25.90 -0.39 -13.12
CA GLU A 151 -26.33 -1.59 -13.82
C GLU A 151 -25.79 -2.84 -13.12
N PRO A 152 -26.35 -4.04 -13.36
CA PRO A 152 -25.85 -5.25 -12.72
C PRO A 152 -24.37 -5.50 -13.02
N TYR A 153 -23.56 -5.65 -11.97
CA TYR A 153 -22.11 -5.80 -12.09
C TYR A 153 -21.59 -6.94 -11.24
N SER A 154 -21.54 -8.14 -11.79
CA SER A 154 -21.25 -9.39 -11.07
C SER A 154 -19.79 -9.53 -10.62
N ILE A 155 -18.86 -8.75 -11.22
CA ILE A 155 -17.43 -8.78 -10.84
C ILE A 155 -17.07 -7.75 -9.76
N TRP A 156 -18.06 -7.09 -9.15
CA TRP A 156 -17.85 -6.13 -8.06
C TRP A 156 -16.98 -6.65 -6.91
N PRO A 157 -17.02 -7.93 -6.50
CA PRO A 157 -16.11 -8.45 -5.49
C PRO A 157 -14.62 -8.29 -5.81
N TYR A 158 -14.23 -8.31 -7.08
CA TYR A 158 -12.84 -8.05 -7.46
C TYR A 158 -12.47 -6.56 -7.30
N THR A 159 -13.41 -5.64 -7.51
CA THR A 159 -13.20 -4.22 -7.20
C THR A 159 -13.04 -4.03 -5.68
N MET A 160 -13.86 -4.71 -4.87
CA MET A 160 -13.72 -4.69 -3.42
C MET A 160 -12.38 -5.27 -2.93
N ALA A 161 -11.72 -6.11 -3.72
CA ALA A 161 -10.44 -6.74 -3.37
C ALA A 161 -9.22 -5.85 -3.63
N ILE A 162 -9.36 -4.78 -4.40
CA ILE A 162 -8.24 -3.91 -4.79
C ILE A 162 -8.30 -2.52 -4.16
N VAL A 163 -9.46 -2.11 -3.63
CA VAL A 163 -9.61 -0.78 -3.03
C VAL A 163 -9.29 -0.84 -1.55
N GLY A 164 -8.19 -0.20 -1.18
CA GLY A 164 -7.81 -0.04 0.23
C GLY A 164 -8.68 0.99 0.93
N ILE A 165 -9.19 0.68 2.11
CA ILE A 165 -10.07 1.58 2.87
C ILE A 165 -9.25 2.66 3.57
N VAL A 166 -9.63 3.91 3.35
CA VAL A 166 -9.01 5.10 3.94
C VAL A 166 -9.89 5.69 5.05
N PRO A 167 -9.31 6.32 6.08
CA PRO A 167 -10.06 6.96 7.15
C PRO A 167 -10.66 8.29 6.69
N GLU A 168 -11.99 8.43 6.74
CA GLU A 168 -12.68 9.68 6.37
C GLU A 168 -12.17 10.87 7.20
N HIS A 169 -11.94 10.67 8.50
CA HIS A 169 -11.53 11.71 9.45
C HIS A 169 -10.12 12.26 9.22
N ALA A 170 -9.25 11.52 8.52
CA ALA A 170 -7.86 11.89 8.28
C ALA A 170 -7.50 11.92 6.78
N TYR A 171 -8.51 11.94 5.91
CA TYR A 171 -8.29 12.01 4.47
C TYR A 171 -8.25 13.46 4.00
N ASP A 172 -7.13 13.85 3.41
CA ASP A 172 -6.92 15.18 2.82
C ASP A 172 -6.06 15.08 1.54
N GLU A 173 -5.76 16.21 0.93
CA GLU A 173 -4.94 16.31 -0.28
C GLU A 173 -3.50 15.76 -0.12
N ASN A 174 -3.03 15.57 1.10
CA ASN A 174 -1.71 15.04 1.42
C ASN A 174 -1.76 13.59 1.89
N TYR A 175 -2.94 12.96 1.90
CA TYR A 175 -3.11 11.60 2.40
C TYR A 175 -2.11 10.62 1.79
N GLY A 176 -1.92 10.67 0.46
CA GLY A 176 -0.98 9.79 -0.23
C GLY A 176 0.48 9.92 0.20
N GLN A 177 0.85 11.04 0.85
CA GLN A 177 2.20 11.29 1.35
C GLN A 177 2.39 10.78 2.79
N ASN A 178 1.31 10.75 3.57
CA ASN A 178 1.30 10.36 4.98
C ASN A 178 0.10 9.44 5.27
N PRO A 179 -0.01 8.30 4.59
CA PRO A 179 -1.20 7.47 4.67
C PRO A 179 -1.38 6.86 6.06
N ILE A 180 -2.61 6.91 6.54
CA ILE A 180 -3.10 6.18 7.70
C ILE A 180 -3.93 5.02 7.19
N GLY A 181 -3.69 3.82 7.67
CA GLY A 181 -4.42 2.64 7.23
C GLY A 181 -4.64 1.64 8.34
N SER A 182 -5.30 0.55 8.01
CA SER A 182 -5.57 -0.57 8.92
C SER A 182 -4.83 -1.85 8.50
N GLY A 183 -3.95 -1.74 7.50
CA GLY A 183 -3.26 -2.86 6.89
C GLY A 183 -2.10 -3.42 7.70
N ARG A 184 -1.38 -4.35 7.09
CA ARG A 184 -0.28 -5.11 7.71
C ARG A 184 0.94 -4.29 8.05
N TYR A 185 1.13 -3.14 7.37
CA TYR A 185 2.31 -2.31 7.50
C TYR A 185 1.95 -0.84 7.68
N ILE A 186 2.84 -0.14 8.37
CA ILE A 186 2.82 1.31 8.55
C ILE A 186 3.95 1.89 7.73
N MET A 187 3.69 2.88 6.89
CA MET A 187 4.74 3.65 6.23
C MET A 187 5.43 4.54 7.26
N LYS A 188 6.74 4.35 7.44
CA LYS A 188 7.54 5.12 8.40
C LYS A 188 8.32 6.25 7.75
N GLN A 189 8.73 6.05 6.51
CA GLN A 189 9.54 7.03 5.80
C GLN A 189 9.39 6.83 4.30
N TRP A 190 9.29 7.90 3.58
CA TRP A 190 9.36 7.92 2.13
C TRP A 190 10.28 9.03 1.66
N ASP A 191 11.43 8.62 1.11
CA ASP A 191 12.40 9.50 0.47
C ASP A 191 12.20 9.38 -1.04
N LYS A 192 11.45 10.30 -1.64
CA LYS A 192 11.06 10.25 -3.06
C LYS A 192 12.27 10.05 -3.97
N GLY A 193 12.14 9.13 -4.91
CA GLY A 193 13.19 8.73 -5.85
C GLY A 193 14.29 7.87 -5.23
N GLN A 194 14.19 7.48 -3.97
CA GLN A 194 15.22 6.71 -3.26
C GLN A 194 14.67 5.47 -2.58
N GLN A 195 13.78 5.63 -1.60
CA GLN A 195 13.27 4.51 -0.82
C GLN A 195 11.94 4.82 -0.13
N VAL A 196 11.25 3.75 0.21
CA VAL A 196 10.17 3.77 1.19
C VAL A 196 10.44 2.68 2.24
N ILE A 197 10.16 2.99 3.51
CA ILE A 197 10.37 2.10 4.65
C ILE A 197 9.02 1.84 5.30
N PHE A 198 8.68 0.56 5.41
CA PHE A 198 7.50 0.07 6.10
C PHE A 198 7.91 -0.74 7.33
N GLU A 199 7.13 -0.62 8.40
CA GLU A 199 7.21 -1.48 9.58
C GLU A 199 5.90 -2.23 9.77
N ALA A 200 6.00 -3.47 10.27
CA ALA A 200 4.81 -4.25 10.59
C ALA A 200 3.91 -3.49 11.58
N ASN A 201 2.63 -3.46 11.28
CA ASN A 201 1.62 -2.88 12.16
C ASN A 201 1.40 -3.82 13.36
N PRO A 202 1.75 -3.39 14.59
CA PRO A 202 1.60 -4.23 15.78
C PRO A 202 0.14 -4.48 16.16
N ASP A 203 -0.77 -3.60 15.71
CA ASP A 203 -2.20 -3.65 15.99
C ASP A 203 -3.00 -4.23 14.81
N TYR A 204 -2.31 -4.89 13.86
CA TYR A 204 -2.98 -5.53 12.74
C TYR A 204 -3.93 -6.64 13.24
N TYR A 205 -5.17 -6.58 12.80
CA TYR A 205 -6.24 -7.49 13.22
C TYR A 205 -6.12 -8.94 12.72
N GLY A 206 -5.24 -9.19 11.75
CA GLY A 206 -5.02 -10.52 11.16
C GLY A 206 -3.76 -11.20 11.68
N GLU A 207 -3.20 -12.11 10.89
CA GLU A 207 -1.95 -12.78 11.22
C GLU A 207 -0.79 -11.77 11.20
N GLU A 208 0.00 -11.74 12.27
CA GLU A 208 1.14 -10.84 12.41
C GLU A 208 2.16 -11.05 11.27
N PRO A 209 2.59 -9.96 10.57
CA PRO A 209 3.55 -10.07 9.50
C PRO A 209 4.88 -10.67 9.98
N LYS A 210 5.38 -11.68 9.25
CA LYS A 210 6.67 -12.33 9.54
C LYS A 210 7.84 -11.39 9.27
N ILE A 211 7.71 -10.54 8.25
CA ILE A 211 8.68 -9.48 7.93
C ILE A 211 8.33 -8.28 8.78
N LYS A 212 9.20 -7.87 9.68
CA LYS A 212 8.95 -6.74 10.59
C LYS A 212 9.31 -5.40 9.99
N LYS A 213 10.26 -5.39 9.07
CA LYS A 213 10.67 -4.19 8.34
C LYS A 213 10.85 -4.51 6.87
N LEU A 214 10.17 -3.76 6.02
CA LEU A 214 10.31 -3.82 4.58
C LEU A 214 10.86 -2.49 4.08
N THR A 215 11.98 -2.54 3.36
CA THR A 215 12.54 -1.37 2.68
C THR A 215 12.45 -1.61 1.18
N VAL A 216 11.79 -0.71 0.47
CA VAL A 216 11.76 -0.70 -0.98
C VAL A 216 12.72 0.38 -1.46
N LEU A 217 13.72 -0.01 -2.23
CA LEU A 217 14.68 0.90 -2.86
C LEU A 217 14.26 1.14 -4.31
N PHE A 218 14.17 2.39 -4.70
CA PHE A 218 13.95 2.79 -6.09
C PHE A 218 15.29 3.04 -6.77
N MET A 219 15.53 2.36 -7.89
CA MET A 219 16.79 2.42 -8.63
C MET A 219 16.52 2.57 -10.12
N GLU A 220 17.47 3.18 -10.83
CA GLU A 220 17.46 3.15 -12.29
C GLU A 220 17.36 1.71 -12.79
N GLU A 221 16.63 1.50 -13.87
CA GLU A 221 16.28 0.17 -14.38
C GLU A 221 17.52 -0.70 -14.64
N ASP A 222 18.58 -0.12 -15.20
CA ASP A 222 19.85 -0.80 -15.46
C ASP A 222 20.55 -1.25 -14.18
N ALA A 223 20.47 -0.45 -13.10
CA ALA A 223 21.07 -0.78 -11.82
C ALA A 223 20.29 -1.88 -11.09
N ALA A 224 18.95 -1.86 -11.18
CA ALA A 224 18.09 -2.90 -10.64
C ALA A 224 18.33 -4.23 -11.33
N MET A 225 18.47 -4.24 -12.67
CA MET A 225 18.77 -5.43 -13.47
C MET A 225 20.16 -5.97 -13.15
N ALA A 226 21.18 -5.11 -13.01
CA ALA A 226 22.54 -5.51 -12.62
C ALA A 226 22.56 -6.13 -11.22
N ALA A 227 21.82 -5.60 -10.27
CA ALA A 227 21.69 -6.16 -8.91
C ALA A 227 21.01 -7.53 -8.92
N ALA A 228 19.98 -7.72 -9.74
CA ALA A 228 19.32 -9.02 -9.91
C ALA A 228 20.26 -10.06 -10.53
N MET A 229 21.02 -9.70 -11.57
CA MET A 229 21.96 -10.60 -12.27
C MET A 229 23.17 -10.99 -11.41
N SER A 230 23.57 -10.18 -10.43
CA SER A 230 24.71 -10.47 -9.55
C SER A 230 24.43 -11.57 -8.51
N ARG A 231 23.15 -11.97 -8.34
CA ARG A 231 22.72 -13.01 -7.38
C ARG A 231 22.95 -14.45 -7.87
N ASP A 232 23.15 -14.66 -9.16
CA ASP A 232 23.27 -15.99 -9.77
C ASP A 232 24.73 -16.48 -9.93
N ARG A 233 25.69 -15.94 -9.12
CA ARG A 233 27.09 -16.38 -9.15
C ARG A 233 27.62 -16.80 -7.80
#